data_85ae0902c6670a6e8dd0aefbf8c7edde
#
_entry.id   85ae0902c6670a6e8dd0aefbf8c7edde
#
_cell.length_a   1.000
_cell.length_b   1.000
_cell.length_c   1.000
_cell.angle_alpha   90.00
_cell.angle_beta   90.00
_cell.angle_gamma   90.00
#
_symmetry.space_group_name_H-M   'P 1'
#
loop_
_entity.id
_entity.type
_entity.pdbx_description
1 polymer ?
#
loop_
_entity_poly.entity_id
_entity_poly.type
_entity_poly.pdbx_seq_one_letter_code
_entity_poly.pdbx_strand_id
1 'polypeptide(L)'
;MKKTLKHLLPALFLAAVMALLTGCTKSVDLLQYADVTFDGASGNATATVTLDYNGLGKELFSKGKDQDIWDEAQTELSLMGHVNYTVTPQTGLSNGDTVTLTVSADDAFLKNHEITLSETSKTLTVSGLKEPETIDPFEDSLLNIAVEGETVSGKLNILVRGCAPHLGVTVSSDLPADDPRSALTYSVATESPEGGYAQGDVVTITATPKFSSDFTNNYILSRDSLEVSLENVPHYLNSADEVTPDLLAQLK
;
A
#
# COMPACT_ATOMS: atom_id res chain seq x y z
N MET A 1 -6.84 23.32 75.98
CA MET A 1 -7.02 22.24 75.00
C MET A 1 -8.48 21.98 74.51
N LYS A 2 -9.40 22.92 74.60
CA LYS A 2 -10.80 22.73 74.16
C LYS A 2 -11.20 23.57 72.91
N LYS A 3 -10.33 24.41 72.36
CA LYS A 3 -10.69 25.28 71.20
C LYS A 3 -10.27 24.69 69.82
N THR A 4 -9.37 23.74 69.76
CA THR A 4 -8.90 23.12 68.51
C THR A 4 -9.81 22.00 67.97
N LEU A 5 -10.68 21.41 68.81
CA LEU A 5 -11.56 20.31 68.43
C LEU A 5 -12.83 20.77 67.63
N LYS A 6 -13.20 22.06 67.75
CA LYS A 6 -14.42 22.56 67.06
C LYS A 6 -14.23 22.86 65.57
N HIS A 7 -12.97 23.01 65.09
CA HIS A 7 -12.68 23.27 63.70
C HIS A 7 -12.24 22.02 62.92
N LEU A 8 -11.94 20.89 63.61
CA LEU A 8 -11.59 19.62 62.99
C LEU A 8 -12.86 18.84 62.50
N LEU A 9 -13.96 18.95 63.24
CA LEU A 9 -15.23 18.25 62.84
C LEU A 9 -15.76 18.69 61.46
N PRO A 10 -15.92 20.02 61.13
CA PRO A 10 -16.43 20.40 59.84
C PRO A 10 -15.46 20.12 58.68
N ALA A 11 -14.15 20.17 58.93
CA ALA A 11 -13.15 19.78 57.94
C ALA A 11 -13.16 18.31 57.60
N LEU A 12 -13.33 17.43 58.61
CA LEU A 12 -13.46 15.99 58.40
C LEU A 12 -14.78 15.63 57.68
N PHE A 13 -15.89 16.34 57.97
CA PHE A 13 -17.15 16.14 57.30
C PHE A 13 -17.11 16.60 55.84
N LEU A 14 -16.43 17.71 55.53
CA LEU A 14 -16.24 18.21 54.17
C LEU A 14 -15.34 17.25 53.35
N ALA A 15 -14.29 16.70 53.94
CA ALA A 15 -13.45 15.68 53.30
C ALA A 15 -14.18 14.35 53.03
N ALA A 16 -15.06 13.94 53.98
CA ALA A 16 -15.89 12.74 53.82
C ALA A 16 -16.98 12.94 52.74
N VAL A 17 -17.58 14.14 52.64
CA VAL A 17 -18.55 14.48 51.59
C VAL A 17 -17.89 14.58 50.21
N MET A 18 -16.65 15.09 50.09
CA MET A 18 -15.91 15.10 48.84
C MET A 18 -15.50 13.67 48.40
N ALA A 19 -15.23 12.76 49.32
CA ALA A 19 -14.93 11.37 48.99
C ALA A 19 -16.15 10.56 48.52
N LEU A 20 -17.39 11.03 48.85
CA LEU A 20 -18.64 10.40 48.40
C LEU A 20 -19.10 10.91 47.03
N LEU A 21 -18.46 11.93 46.47
CA LEU A 21 -18.77 12.49 45.14
C LEU A 21 -17.91 11.93 44.03
N THR A 22 -16.91 11.08 44.32
CA THR A 22 -16.24 10.29 43.30
C THR A 22 -17.17 9.13 42.96
N GLY A 23 -18.11 9.37 42.03
CA GLY A 23 -18.86 8.29 41.45
C GLY A 23 -17.89 7.20 40.99
N CYS A 24 -18.14 5.95 41.34
CA CYS A 24 -17.32 4.79 40.91
C CYS A 24 -17.44 4.73 39.37
N THR A 25 -16.52 5.38 38.67
CA THR A 25 -16.38 5.17 37.23
C THR A 25 -15.78 3.78 37.01
N LYS A 26 -16.39 3.01 36.13
CA LYS A 26 -15.89 1.69 35.73
C LYS A 26 -14.73 1.88 34.73
N SER A 27 -13.57 1.28 35.04
CA SER A 27 -12.46 1.23 34.07
C SER A 27 -12.72 0.13 33.06
N VAL A 28 -12.67 0.44 31.76
CA VAL A 28 -12.98 -0.48 30.66
C VAL A 28 -11.84 -0.47 29.65
N ASP A 29 -11.42 -1.65 29.23
CA ASP A 29 -10.53 -1.84 28.09
C ASP A 29 -11.37 -2.10 26.84
N LEU A 30 -11.50 -1.09 25.98
CA LEU A 30 -12.23 -1.21 24.71
C LEU A 30 -11.38 -1.88 23.62
N LEU A 31 -10.05 -1.93 23.76
CA LEU A 31 -9.15 -2.55 22.78
C LEU A 31 -9.29 -4.07 22.70
N GLN A 32 -9.79 -4.72 23.77
CA GLN A 32 -10.02 -6.16 23.77
C GLN A 32 -11.15 -6.61 22.84
N TYR A 33 -12.03 -5.69 22.42
CA TYR A 33 -13.15 -5.94 21.51
C TYR A 33 -12.83 -5.57 20.05
N ALA A 34 -11.59 -5.19 19.78
CA ALA A 34 -11.13 -4.87 18.45
C ALA A 34 -10.09 -5.90 17.98
N ASP A 35 -10.36 -6.52 16.84
CA ASP A 35 -9.42 -7.37 16.13
C ASP A 35 -8.85 -6.63 14.92
N VAL A 36 -7.56 -6.85 14.62
CA VAL A 36 -6.88 -6.26 13.47
C VAL A 36 -6.42 -7.38 12.56
N THR A 37 -6.93 -7.37 11.35
CA THR A 37 -6.54 -8.30 10.30
C THR A 37 -5.69 -7.59 9.26
N PHE A 38 -4.76 -8.34 8.66
CA PHE A 38 -3.86 -7.84 7.62
C PHE A 38 -4.17 -8.59 6.33
N ASP A 39 -4.45 -7.84 5.25
CA ASP A 39 -4.76 -8.40 3.95
C ASP A 39 -3.88 -7.78 2.86
N GLY A 40 -3.44 -8.62 1.91
CA GLY A 40 -2.52 -8.26 0.85
C GLY A 40 -1.16 -8.96 0.95
N ALA A 41 -0.22 -8.57 0.12
CA ALA A 41 1.16 -9.05 0.16
C ALA A 41 2.05 -8.15 1.02
N SER A 42 3.13 -8.72 1.55
CA SER A 42 4.19 -7.99 2.25
C SER A 42 4.71 -6.84 1.39
N GLY A 43 4.71 -5.62 1.94
CA GLY A 43 5.03 -4.38 1.25
C GLY A 43 3.82 -3.62 0.69
N ASN A 44 2.65 -4.27 0.58
CA ASN A 44 1.45 -3.66 0.02
C ASN A 44 0.17 -3.98 0.81
N ALA A 45 0.31 -4.57 1.98
CA ALA A 45 -0.84 -4.99 2.78
C ALA A 45 -1.54 -3.83 3.48
N THR A 46 -2.80 -4.06 3.82
CA THR A 46 -3.68 -3.12 4.52
C THR A 46 -4.16 -3.74 5.82
N ALA A 47 -4.19 -2.94 6.88
CA ALA A 47 -4.78 -3.30 8.17
C ALA A 47 -6.26 -2.91 8.21
N THR A 48 -7.12 -3.84 8.67
CA THR A 48 -8.55 -3.62 8.87
C THR A 48 -8.90 -3.92 10.31
N VAL A 49 -9.67 -3.02 10.94
CA VAL A 49 -10.20 -3.20 12.30
C VAL A 49 -11.61 -3.77 12.22
N THR A 50 -11.84 -4.87 12.92
CA THR A 50 -13.18 -5.48 13.11
C THR A 50 -13.54 -5.43 14.58
N LEU A 51 -14.79 -5.10 14.90
CA LEU A 51 -15.25 -4.93 16.27
C LEU A 51 -16.21 -6.06 16.68
N ASP A 52 -16.03 -6.56 17.90
CA ASP A 52 -17.02 -7.42 18.58
C ASP A 52 -18.10 -6.55 19.23
N TYR A 53 -19.09 -6.15 18.43
CA TYR A 53 -20.20 -5.32 18.93
C TYR A 53 -21.05 -6.03 20.00
N ASN A 54 -21.14 -7.35 19.98
CA ASN A 54 -21.84 -8.10 21.02
C ASN A 54 -21.12 -8.01 22.37
N GLY A 55 -19.78 -8.17 22.35
CA GLY A 55 -18.96 -7.99 23.54
C GLY A 55 -19.00 -6.56 24.04
N LEU A 56 -18.86 -5.57 23.16
CA LEU A 56 -18.98 -4.15 23.49
C LEU A 56 -20.33 -3.80 24.10
N GLY A 57 -21.43 -4.30 23.52
CA GLY A 57 -22.78 -4.07 24.02
C GLY A 57 -22.98 -4.59 25.45
N LYS A 58 -22.51 -5.80 25.71
CA LYS A 58 -22.52 -6.40 27.05
C LYS A 58 -21.69 -5.60 28.04
N GLU A 59 -20.51 -5.16 27.64
CA GLU A 59 -19.59 -4.41 28.52
C GLU A 59 -20.12 -3.01 28.87
N LEU A 60 -20.65 -2.29 27.88
CA LEU A 60 -21.00 -0.88 28.02
C LEU A 60 -22.46 -0.64 28.46
N PHE A 61 -23.40 -1.45 27.97
CA PHE A 61 -24.82 -1.14 28.08
C PHE A 61 -25.60 -2.10 28.97
N SER A 62 -25.08 -3.31 29.28
CA SER A 62 -25.79 -4.28 30.10
C SER A 62 -25.71 -3.90 31.57
N LYS A 63 -26.82 -3.43 32.13
CA LYS A 63 -26.96 -3.21 33.58
C LYS A 63 -28.05 -4.16 34.13
N GLY A 64 -27.63 -5.12 34.95
CA GLY A 64 -28.59 -5.96 35.69
C GLY A 64 -29.19 -7.13 34.91
N LYS A 65 -30.54 -7.27 34.97
CA LYS A 65 -31.26 -8.42 34.37
C LYS A 65 -31.54 -8.28 32.87
N ASP A 66 -31.20 -7.12 32.27
CA ASP A 66 -31.53 -6.81 30.87
C ASP A 66 -30.34 -7.12 29.93
N GLN A 67 -29.51 -8.10 30.29
CA GLN A 67 -28.30 -8.47 29.55
C GLN A 67 -28.53 -8.99 28.13
N ASP A 68 -29.79 -9.38 27.80
CA ASP A 68 -30.14 -10.00 26.52
C ASP A 68 -30.79 -9.05 25.51
N ILE A 69 -30.89 -7.75 25.81
CA ILE A 69 -31.65 -6.80 24.97
C ILE A 69 -30.78 -6.12 23.89
N TRP A 70 -29.44 -6.07 24.12
CA TRP A 70 -28.53 -5.41 23.19
C TRP A 70 -28.05 -6.37 22.11
N ASP A 71 -28.45 -6.12 20.88
CA ASP A 71 -27.92 -6.79 19.71
C ASP A 71 -26.74 -6.01 19.09
N GLU A 72 -26.12 -6.61 18.10
CA GLU A 72 -24.94 -6.06 17.42
C GLU A 72 -25.27 -4.70 16.76
N ALA A 73 -26.40 -4.61 16.06
CA ALA A 73 -26.80 -3.41 15.34
C ALA A 73 -27.11 -2.22 16.27
N GLN A 74 -27.73 -2.49 17.41
CA GLN A 74 -28.01 -1.46 18.43
C GLN A 74 -26.71 -0.95 19.05
N THR A 75 -25.75 -1.84 19.31
CA THR A 75 -24.45 -1.48 19.85
C THR A 75 -23.67 -0.64 18.87
N GLU A 76 -23.60 -1.04 17.59
CA GLU A 76 -22.94 -0.30 16.54
C GLU A 76 -23.51 1.12 16.44
N LEU A 77 -24.83 1.26 16.37
CA LEU A 77 -25.51 2.56 16.28
C LEU A 77 -25.21 3.45 17.49
N SER A 78 -25.17 2.87 18.71
CA SER A 78 -24.91 3.61 19.94
C SER A 78 -23.46 4.06 20.08
N LEU A 79 -22.52 3.38 19.44
CA LEU A 79 -21.09 3.74 19.43
C LEU A 79 -20.75 4.71 18.29
N MET A 80 -21.59 4.73 17.24
CA MET A 80 -21.35 5.55 16.05
C MET A 80 -21.20 7.03 16.39
N GLY A 81 -20.05 7.62 16.02
CA GLY A 81 -19.73 9.03 16.29
C GLY A 81 -19.23 9.31 17.71
N HIS A 82 -19.28 8.34 18.63
CA HIS A 82 -18.82 8.51 20.02
C HIS A 82 -17.52 7.78 20.33
N VAL A 83 -17.32 6.60 19.72
CA VAL A 83 -16.11 5.80 19.89
C VAL A 83 -15.47 5.59 18.53
N ASN A 84 -14.18 5.86 18.44
CA ASN A 84 -13.42 5.73 17.20
C ASN A 84 -12.21 4.84 17.41
N TYR A 85 -12.02 3.87 16.50
CA TYR A 85 -10.85 3.01 16.43
C TYR A 85 -10.04 3.35 15.19
N THR A 86 -8.74 3.46 15.36
CA THR A 86 -7.81 3.72 14.25
C THR A 86 -6.61 2.80 14.35
N VAL A 87 -6.07 2.40 13.20
CA VAL A 87 -4.81 1.68 13.11
C VAL A 87 -3.81 2.50 12.28
N THR A 88 -2.57 2.62 12.76
CA THR A 88 -1.55 3.43 12.11
C THR A 88 -0.18 2.76 12.18
N PRO A 89 0.55 2.63 11.04
CA PRO A 89 0.10 2.85 9.67
C PRO A 89 -0.98 1.85 9.24
N GLN A 90 -1.81 2.22 8.25
CA GLN A 90 -2.92 1.37 7.79
C GLN A 90 -2.61 0.63 6.50
N THR A 91 -1.73 1.16 5.65
CA THR A 91 -1.43 0.62 4.31
C THR A 91 0.08 0.53 4.08
N GLY A 92 0.48 -0.23 3.05
CA GLY A 92 1.90 -0.42 2.69
C GLY A 92 2.66 -1.27 3.71
N LEU A 93 1.96 -2.21 4.35
CA LEU A 93 2.49 -2.99 5.46
C LEU A 93 3.26 -4.21 4.96
N SER A 94 4.37 -4.51 5.65
CA SER A 94 5.23 -5.69 5.44
C SER A 94 5.24 -6.59 6.67
N ASN A 95 5.56 -7.86 6.49
CA ASN A 95 5.84 -8.75 7.62
C ASN A 95 6.94 -8.17 8.52
N GLY A 96 6.68 -8.13 9.82
CA GLY A 96 7.60 -7.56 10.81
C GLY A 96 7.33 -6.08 11.12
N ASP A 97 6.53 -5.38 10.35
CA ASP A 97 6.12 -4.01 10.66
C ASP A 97 5.32 -3.94 11.95
N THR A 98 5.33 -2.77 12.54
CA THR A 98 4.58 -2.49 13.77
C THR A 98 3.48 -1.50 13.46
N VAL A 99 2.24 -1.85 13.85
CA VAL A 99 1.09 -0.96 13.78
C VAL A 99 0.56 -0.67 15.17
N THR A 100 -0.01 0.51 15.38
CA THR A 100 -0.64 0.91 16.62
C THR A 100 -2.14 1.01 16.42
N LEU A 101 -2.90 0.13 17.10
CA LEU A 101 -4.33 0.26 17.25
C LEU A 101 -4.61 1.26 18.37
N THR A 102 -5.43 2.28 18.09
CA THR A 102 -5.81 3.31 19.05
C THR A 102 -7.33 3.38 19.16
N VAL A 103 -7.84 3.52 20.38
CA VAL A 103 -9.25 3.81 20.64
C VAL A 103 -9.40 5.17 21.29
N SER A 104 -10.38 5.92 20.87
CA SER A 104 -10.79 7.19 21.49
C SER A 104 -12.31 7.23 21.66
N ALA A 105 -12.77 7.89 22.70
CA ALA A 105 -14.18 8.14 22.95
C ALA A 105 -14.38 9.58 23.40
N ASP A 106 -15.52 10.19 23.09
CA ASP A 106 -15.83 11.54 23.53
C ASP A 106 -16.13 11.61 25.05
N ASP A 107 -15.80 12.73 25.66
CA ASP A 107 -15.95 12.93 27.11
C ASP A 107 -17.43 12.83 27.56
N ALA A 108 -18.36 13.22 26.71
CA ALA A 108 -19.79 13.15 27.04
C ALA A 108 -20.26 11.69 27.09
N PHE A 109 -19.81 10.87 26.12
CA PHE A 109 -20.08 9.44 26.10
C PHE A 109 -19.51 8.76 27.36
N LEU A 110 -18.22 8.99 27.66
CA LEU A 110 -17.55 8.41 28.83
C LEU A 110 -18.26 8.78 30.13
N LYS A 111 -18.66 10.05 30.28
CA LYS A 111 -19.34 10.55 31.46
C LYS A 111 -20.77 9.99 31.59
N ASN A 112 -21.52 9.91 30.50
CA ASN A 112 -22.90 9.43 30.52
C ASN A 112 -22.99 7.93 30.88
N HIS A 113 -21.95 7.16 30.51
CA HIS A 113 -21.85 5.74 30.83
C HIS A 113 -21.06 5.44 32.12
N GLU A 114 -20.56 6.49 32.82
CA GLU A 114 -19.79 6.38 34.05
C GLU A 114 -18.54 5.48 33.87
N ILE A 115 -17.87 5.58 32.71
CA ILE A 115 -16.68 4.79 32.37
C ILE A 115 -15.44 5.65 32.14
N THR A 116 -14.29 5.03 32.31
CA THR A 116 -12.97 5.53 31.88
C THR A 116 -12.26 4.44 31.10
N LEU A 117 -11.46 4.85 30.09
CA LEU A 117 -10.66 3.90 29.34
C LEU A 117 -9.42 3.51 30.15
N SER A 118 -9.18 2.21 30.34
CA SER A 118 -7.97 1.69 31.01
C SER A 118 -6.76 1.78 30.10
N GLU A 119 -6.96 1.47 28.82
CA GLU A 119 -5.96 1.56 27.77
C GLU A 119 -6.55 2.24 26.55
N THR A 120 -5.74 3.02 25.83
CA THR A 120 -6.15 3.76 24.63
C THR A 120 -5.35 3.36 23.40
N SER A 121 -4.31 2.55 23.55
CA SER A 121 -3.52 2.06 22.43
C SER A 121 -2.91 0.69 22.69
N LYS A 122 -2.74 -0.08 21.60
CA LYS A 122 -2.10 -1.39 21.59
C LYS A 122 -1.20 -1.50 20.38
N THR A 123 0.01 -1.98 20.56
CA THR A 123 0.96 -2.24 19.47
C THR A 123 0.82 -3.68 18.99
N LEU A 124 0.76 -3.86 17.66
CA LEU A 124 0.66 -5.16 17.00
C LEU A 124 1.78 -5.30 15.97
N THR A 125 2.27 -6.53 15.80
CA THR A 125 3.24 -6.85 14.76
C THR A 125 2.54 -7.51 13.58
N VAL A 126 2.78 -7.00 12.39
CA VAL A 126 2.27 -7.55 11.13
C VAL A 126 2.95 -8.88 10.85
N SER A 127 2.17 -9.90 10.54
CA SER A 127 2.69 -11.23 10.24
C SER A 127 1.70 -12.05 9.40
N GLY A 128 2.21 -13.09 8.73
CA GLY A 128 1.39 -14.01 7.95
C GLY A 128 1.05 -13.51 6.54
N LEU A 129 1.62 -12.40 6.11
CA LEU A 129 1.48 -11.90 4.75
C LEU A 129 2.28 -12.76 3.77
N LYS A 130 1.73 -12.95 2.56
CA LYS A 130 2.46 -13.59 1.47
C LYS A 130 3.60 -12.68 1.00
N GLU A 131 4.81 -13.23 0.86
CA GLU A 131 5.91 -12.51 0.22
C GLU A 131 5.72 -12.53 -1.30
N PRO A 132 5.73 -11.37 -1.97
CA PRO A 132 5.63 -11.32 -3.42
C PRO A 132 6.91 -11.84 -4.08
N GLU A 133 6.75 -12.48 -5.24
CA GLU A 133 7.87 -12.95 -6.05
C GLU A 133 8.52 -11.80 -6.81
N THR A 134 9.86 -11.75 -6.82
CA THR A 134 10.58 -10.74 -7.61
C THR A 134 10.79 -11.26 -9.03
N ILE A 135 10.32 -10.49 -10.02
CA ILE A 135 10.50 -10.81 -11.44
C ILE A 135 11.23 -9.69 -12.19
N ASP A 136 12.00 -10.07 -13.19
CA ASP A 136 12.62 -9.12 -14.15
C ASP A 136 11.70 -8.96 -15.36
N PRO A 137 11.12 -7.79 -15.61
CA PRO A 137 10.26 -7.56 -16.78
C PRO A 137 11.05 -7.58 -18.09
N PHE A 138 12.37 -7.43 -18.04
CA PHE A 138 13.27 -7.35 -19.20
C PHE A 138 14.32 -8.46 -19.17
N GLU A 139 13.94 -9.65 -18.75
CA GLU A 139 14.81 -10.81 -18.77
C GLU A 139 15.29 -11.08 -20.20
N ASP A 140 16.60 -11.26 -20.40
CA ASP A 140 17.24 -11.40 -21.72
C ASP A 140 16.61 -12.52 -22.56
N SER A 141 16.20 -13.61 -21.92
CA SER A 141 15.54 -14.75 -22.58
C SER A 141 14.21 -14.37 -23.24
N LEU A 142 13.59 -13.28 -22.81
CA LEU A 142 12.28 -12.80 -23.30
C LEU A 142 12.41 -11.65 -24.28
N LEU A 143 13.58 -11.04 -24.42
CA LEU A 143 13.77 -9.89 -25.29
C LEU A 143 13.96 -10.30 -26.76
N ASN A 144 13.39 -9.51 -27.66
CA ASN A 144 13.72 -9.42 -29.05
C ASN A 144 13.97 -7.93 -29.40
N ILE A 145 15.25 -7.54 -29.40
CA ILE A 145 15.67 -6.19 -29.79
C ILE A 145 16.21 -6.31 -31.22
N ALA A 146 15.51 -5.75 -32.19
CA ALA A 146 15.84 -5.93 -33.60
C ALA A 146 15.84 -4.59 -34.37
N VAL A 147 16.89 -4.40 -35.14
CA VAL A 147 16.99 -3.31 -36.12
C VAL A 147 16.51 -3.85 -37.46
N GLU A 148 15.53 -3.16 -38.06
CA GLU A 148 14.84 -3.59 -39.30
C GLU A 148 14.32 -5.04 -39.27
N GLY A 149 14.08 -5.56 -38.07
CA GLY A 149 13.63 -6.93 -37.84
C GLY A 149 12.11 -7.04 -37.72
N GLU A 150 11.66 -8.25 -37.41
CA GLU A 150 10.26 -8.59 -37.20
C GLU A 150 9.97 -8.92 -35.73
N THR A 151 8.68 -8.91 -35.38
CA THR A 151 8.22 -9.39 -34.08
C THR A 151 8.42 -10.90 -33.98
N VAL A 152 8.81 -11.36 -32.80
CA VAL A 152 8.97 -12.78 -32.45
C VAL A 152 7.91 -13.14 -31.45
N SER A 153 7.17 -14.22 -31.71
CA SER A 153 6.14 -14.72 -30.80
C SER A 153 6.74 -15.20 -29.49
N GLY A 154 6.04 -14.96 -28.38
CA GLY A 154 6.49 -15.29 -27.05
C GLY A 154 7.57 -14.34 -26.50
N LYS A 155 7.74 -13.16 -27.08
CA LYS A 155 8.79 -12.20 -26.70
C LYS A 155 8.21 -10.80 -26.41
N LEU A 156 9.01 -10.04 -25.68
CA LEU A 156 8.93 -8.58 -25.64
C LEU A 156 9.71 -8.03 -26.83
N ASN A 157 9.03 -7.48 -27.80
CA ASN A 157 9.59 -7.00 -29.05
C ASN A 157 9.88 -5.51 -28.97
N ILE A 158 11.16 -5.14 -29.10
CA ILE A 158 11.63 -3.75 -29.22
C ILE A 158 12.23 -3.62 -30.61
N LEU A 159 11.50 -2.93 -31.48
CA LEU A 159 11.88 -2.80 -32.88
C LEU A 159 12.37 -1.38 -33.18
N VAL A 160 13.55 -1.30 -33.77
CA VAL A 160 14.16 -0.06 -34.26
C VAL A 160 14.04 -0.06 -35.77
N ARG A 161 13.39 0.97 -36.35
CA ARG A 161 13.14 1.07 -37.79
C ARG A 161 13.50 2.44 -38.34
N GLY A 162 13.88 2.47 -39.60
CA GLY A 162 14.26 3.69 -40.31
C GLY A 162 15.75 3.88 -40.40
N CYS A 163 16.18 5.08 -40.72
CA CYS A 163 17.58 5.43 -40.94
C CYS A 163 17.92 6.68 -40.12
N ALA A 164 18.98 6.59 -39.32
CA ALA A 164 19.42 7.72 -38.51
C ALA A 164 19.66 8.98 -39.37
N PRO A 165 19.23 10.19 -38.94
CA PRO A 165 18.69 10.53 -37.63
C PRO A 165 17.15 10.40 -37.51
N HIS A 166 16.49 9.60 -38.33
CA HIS A 166 15.03 9.45 -38.36
C HIS A 166 14.57 8.07 -37.92
N LEU A 167 15.21 7.52 -36.87
CA LEU A 167 14.82 6.22 -36.31
C LEU A 167 13.57 6.31 -35.48
N GLY A 168 12.69 5.32 -35.66
CA GLY A 168 11.53 5.08 -34.78
C GLY A 168 11.78 3.85 -33.91
N VAL A 169 11.37 3.90 -32.65
CA VAL A 169 11.39 2.77 -31.73
C VAL A 169 9.98 2.42 -31.32
N THR A 170 9.64 1.15 -31.41
CA THR A 170 8.34 0.62 -30.97
C THR A 170 8.56 -0.55 -30.02
N VAL A 171 7.66 -0.69 -29.04
CA VAL A 171 7.66 -1.83 -28.11
C VAL A 171 6.29 -2.51 -28.16
N SER A 172 6.31 -3.84 -28.21
CA SER A 172 5.09 -4.66 -28.12
C SER A 172 5.38 -5.95 -27.37
N SER A 173 4.43 -6.41 -26.56
CA SER A 173 4.52 -7.66 -25.81
C SER A 173 3.65 -8.72 -26.45
N ASP A 174 4.22 -9.85 -26.81
CA ASP A 174 3.54 -11.07 -27.26
C ASP A 174 3.86 -12.25 -26.31
N LEU A 175 4.00 -11.91 -25.01
CA LEU A 175 4.27 -12.91 -23.98
C LEU A 175 3.05 -13.81 -23.75
N PRO A 176 3.25 -15.11 -23.42
CA PRO A 176 2.16 -16.03 -23.08
C PRO A 176 1.30 -15.48 -21.94
N ALA A 177 -0.01 -15.79 -21.96
CA ALA A 177 -0.95 -15.27 -20.98
C ALA A 177 -0.70 -15.78 -19.55
N ASP A 178 -0.03 -16.90 -19.41
CA ASP A 178 0.39 -17.51 -18.14
C ASP A 178 1.73 -16.96 -17.62
N ASP A 179 2.47 -16.19 -18.43
CA ASP A 179 3.64 -15.44 -17.94
C ASP A 179 3.16 -14.19 -17.17
N PRO A 180 3.58 -14.00 -15.91
CA PRO A 180 3.17 -12.85 -15.10
C PRO A 180 3.50 -11.50 -15.76
N ARG A 181 4.53 -11.44 -16.60
CA ARG A 181 4.95 -10.24 -17.33
C ARG A 181 3.93 -9.82 -18.41
N SER A 182 3.03 -10.73 -18.82
CA SER A 182 1.89 -10.41 -19.71
C SER A 182 0.91 -9.40 -19.07
N ALA A 183 0.89 -9.31 -17.74
CA ALA A 183 0.12 -8.32 -16.99
C ALA A 183 0.77 -6.92 -16.93
N LEU A 184 1.92 -6.74 -17.60
CA LEU A 184 2.60 -5.45 -17.69
C LEU A 184 2.26 -4.72 -18.99
N THR A 185 2.25 -3.39 -18.91
CA THR A 185 2.27 -2.49 -20.06
C THR A 185 3.68 -2.02 -20.28
N TYR A 186 4.15 -2.16 -21.50
CA TYR A 186 5.47 -1.69 -21.90
C TYR A 186 5.32 -0.46 -22.81
N SER A 187 6.13 0.56 -22.57
CA SER A 187 6.10 1.80 -23.34
C SER A 187 7.49 2.40 -23.53
N VAL A 188 7.67 3.13 -24.62
CA VAL A 188 8.86 3.97 -24.83
C VAL A 188 8.67 5.22 -23.98
N ALA A 189 9.51 5.41 -22.96
CA ALA A 189 9.46 6.55 -22.04
C ALA A 189 10.21 7.78 -22.56
N THR A 190 11.28 7.57 -23.34
CA THR A 190 12.03 8.66 -23.98
C THR A 190 11.18 9.28 -25.08
N GLU A 191 10.89 10.56 -24.96
CA GLU A 191 10.21 11.29 -26.05
C GLU A 191 11.05 11.24 -27.31
N SER A 192 10.42 10.88 -28.43
CA SER A 192 11.09 10.91 -29.72
C SER A 192 11.45 12.35 -30.07
N PRO A 193 12.73 12.65 -30.37
CA PRO A 193 13.10 13.98 -30.88
C PRO A 193 12.29 14.34 -32.10
N GLU A 194 12.12 15.63 -32.35
CA GLU A 194 11.53 16.11 -33.63
C GLU A 194 12.37 15.56 -34.79
N GLY A 195 11.77 14.67 -35.59
CA GLY A 195 12.45 13.98 -36.70
C GLY A 195 12.94 12.55 -36.39
N GLY A 196 12.84 12.05 -35.18
CA GLY A 196 13.25 10.68 -34.80
C GLY A 196 14.53 10.62 -33.99
N TYR A 197 14.98 9.40 -33.67
CA TYR A 197 16.22 9.16 -32.93
C TYR A 197 17.44 9.09 -33.86
N ALA A 198 18.60 9.45 -33.32
CA ALA A 198 19.88 9.37 -34.01
C ALA A 198 20.67 8.14 -33.58
N GLN A 199 21.73 7.83 -34.33
CA GLN A 199 22.70 6.80 -33.89
C GLN A 199 23.42 7.27 -32.62
N GLY A 200 23.53 6.37 -31.63
CA GLY A 200 24.12 6.64 -30.34
C GLY A 200 23.12 7.16 -29.27
N ASP A 201 21.89 7.48 -29.67
CA ASP A 201 20.84 7.82 -28.69
C ASP A 201 20.53 6.60 -27.80
N VAL A 202 20.09 6.89 -26.57
CA VAL A 202 19.61 5.88 -25.62
C VAL A 202 18.10 6.05 -25.43
N VAL A 203 17.38 4.96 -25.66
CA VAL A 203 15.93 4.91 -25.50
C VAL A 203 15.57 4.11 -24.27
N THR A 204 14.75 4.68 -23.40
CA THR A 204 14.26 4.02 -22.19
C THR A 204 12.90 3.37 -22.47
N ILE A 205 12.82 2.06 -22.21
CA ILE A 205 11.57 1.30 -22.21
C ILE A 205 11.14 1.13 -20.76
N THR A 206 9.89 1.41 -20.46
CA THR A 206 9.32 1.22 -19.11
C THR A 206 8.32 0.08 -19.07
N ALA A 207 8.23 -0.58 -17.92
CA ALA A 207 7.26 -1.62 -17.61
C ALA A 207 6.40 -1.17 -16.42
N THR A 208 5.08 -1.18 -16.59
CA THR A 208 4.13 -0.80 -15.52
C THR A 208 3.01 -1.84 -15.43
N PRO A 209 2.54 -2.22 -14.22
CA PRO A 209 1.41 -3.12 -14.06
C PRO A 209 0.13 -2.56 -14.69
N LYS A 210 -0.59 -3.36 -15.46
CA LYS A 210 -1.92 -3.01 -16.03
C LYS A 210 -2.97 -2.81 -14.94
N PHE A 211 -2.93 -3.69 -13.92
CA PHE A 211 -3.79 -3.66 -12.74
C PHE A 211 -2.87 -3.74 -11.52
N SER A 212 -2.58 -2.59 -10.91
CA SER A 212 -1.53 -2.51 -9.89
C SER A 212 -1.79 -3.41 -8.68
N SER A 213 -3.03 -3.48 -8.18
CA SER A 213 -3.37 -4.28 -6.99
C SER A 213 -3.17 -5.79 -7.19
N ASP A 214 -3.65 -6.35 -8.29
CA ASP A 214 -3.56 -7.79 -8.55
C ASP A 214 -2.11 -8.22 -8.81
N PHE A 215 -1.35 -7.40 -9.52
CA PHE A 215 0.05 -7.67 -9.79
C PHE A 215 0.90 -7.56 -8.52
N THR A 216 0.80 -6.44 -7.79
CA THR A 216 1.64 -6.15 -6.62
C THR A 216 1.34 -7.05 -5.41
N ASN A 217 0.19 -7.72 -5.38
CA ASN A 217 -0.09 -8.76 -4.40
C ASN A 217 0.69 -10.06 -4.65
N ASN A 218 1.25 -10.24 -5.84
CA ASN A 218 1.96 -11.46 -6.20
C ASN A 218 3.39 -11.22 -6.63
N TYR A 219 3.70 -10.04 -7.18
CA TYR A 219 4.99 -9.77 -7.81
C TYR A 219 5.54 -8.39 -7.48
N ILE A 220 6.88 -8.31 -7.43
CA ILE A 220 7.66 -7.07 -7.37
C ILE A 220 8.58 -7.07 -8.60
N LEU A 221 8.70 -5.92 -9.28
CA LEU A 221 9.66 -5.76 -10.37
C LEU A 221 11.07 -5.55 -9.79
N SER A 222 12.05 -6.29 -10.28
CA SER A 222 13.48 -6.06 -9.95
C SER A 222 14.00 -4.75 -10.53
N ARG A 223 13.39 -4.31 -11.63
CA ARG A 223 13.59 -3.01 -12.31
C ARG A 223 12.31 -2.64 -13.05
N ASP A 224 12.08 -1.38 -13.28
CA ASP A 224 10.91 -0.85 -14.00
C ASP A 224 11.25 -0.32 -15.40
N SER A 225 12.53 -0.30 -15.75
CA SER A 225 13.02 0.28 -17.00
C SER A 225 14.20 -0.50 -17.58
N LEU A 226 14.36 -0.37 -18.90
CA LEU A 226 15.46 -0.87 -19.70
C LEU A 226 15.97 0.23 -20.62
N GLU A 227 17.28 0.48 -20.63
CA GLU A 227 17.92 1.36 -21.59
C GLU A 227 18.39 0.55 -22.81
N VAL A 228 18.03 1.04 -23.98
CA VAL A 228 18.44 0.47 -25.29
C VAL A 228 19.26 1.51 -26.04
N SER A 229 20.54 1.21 -26.23
CA SER A 229 21.44 2.06 -27.04
C SER A 229 21.22 1.80 -28.52
N LEU A 230 21.04 2.85 -29.31
CA LEU A 230 20.84 2.80 -30.75
C LEU A 230 22.18 2.85 -31.51
N GLU A 231 23.07 1.91 -31.15
CA GLU A 231 24.34 1.73 -31.86
C GLU A 231 24.16 0.78 -33.06
N ASN A 232 25.04 0.92 -34.05
CA ASN A 232 25.06 0.06 -35.26
C ASN A 232 23.71 0.01 -36.01
N VAL A 233 23.01 1.13 -36.06
CA VAL A 233 21.75 1.28 -36.78
C VAL A 233 21.99 1.79 -38.19
N PRO A 234 21.06 1.58 -39.15
CA PRO A 234 21.15 2.19 -40.49
C PRO A 234 21.24 3.72 -40.36
N HIS A 235 22.15 4.33 -41.09
CA HIS A 235 22.31 5.78 -41.12
C HIS A 235 22.58 6.25 -42.55
N TYR A 236 22.25 7.50 -42.81
CA TYR A 236 22.61 8.13 -44.10
C TYR A 236 24.11 8.33 -44.16
N LEU A 237 24.67 8.11 -45.36
CA LEU A 237 26.09 8.38 -45.58
C LEU A 237 26.36 9.87 -45.41
N ASN A 238 27.29 10.20 -44.50
CA ASN A 238 27.69 11.58 -44.22
C ASN A 238 28.86 12.05 -45.09
N SER A 239 29.62 11.11 -45.68
CA SER A 239 30.76 11.39 -46.56
C SER A 239 30.96 10.30 -47.61
N ALA A 240 31.71 10.66 -48.69
CA ALA A 240 32.08 9.70 -49.69
C ALA A 240 32.99 8.60 -49.19
N ASP A 241 33.67 8.82 -48.06
CA ASP A 241 34.59 7.83 -47.47
C ASP A 241 33.85 6.64 -46.82
N GLU A 242 32.56 6.80 -46.52
CA GLU A 242 31.70 5.73 -46.02
C GLU A 242 31.22 4.78 -47.14
N VAL A 243 31.41 5.13 -48.39
CA VAL A 243 31.07 4.30 -49.55
C VAL A 243 32.11 3.23 -49.74
N THR A 244 31.92 2.09 -49.07
CA THR A 244 32.84 0.95 -49.20
C THR A 244 32.59 0.16 -50.48
N PRO A 245 33.61 -0.63 -50.96
CA PRO A 245 33.42 -1.54 -52.09
C PRO A 245 32.30 -2.55 -51.92
N ASP A 246 32.05 -3.00 -50.67
CA ASP A 246 30.99 -3.95 -50.32
C ASP A 246 29.62 -3.30 -50.43
N LEU A 247 29.47 -2.04 -50.00
CA LEU A 247 28.27 -1.26 -50.18
C LEU A 247 27.94 -1.06 -51.65
N LEU A 248 28.97 -0.74 -52.47
CA LEU A 248 28.79 -0.61 -53.90
C LEU A 248 28.43 -1.94 -54.60
N ALA A 249 28.86 -3.07 -54.05
CA ALA A 249 28.48 -4.40 -54.56
C ALA A 249 27.01 -4.76 -54.27
N GLN A 250 26.46 -4.26 -53.21
CA GLN A 250 25.03 -4.46 -52.83
C GLN A 250 24.06 -3.61 -53.68
N LEU A 251 24.56 -2.55 -54.30
CA LEU A 251 23.77 -1.64 -55.15
C LEU A 251 23.71 -2.09 -56.64
N LYS A 252 24.33 -3.20 -57.01
CA LYS A 252 24.31 -3.81 -58.33
C LYS A 252 23.33 -4.99 -58.39
#